data_262972442489452955b8507938c4778e
#
_entry.id   262972442489452955b8507938c4778e
#
_cell.length_a   1.000
_cell.length_b   1.000
_cell.length_c   1.000
_cell.angle_alpha   90.00
_cell.angle_beta   90.00
_cell.angle_gamma   90.00
#
_symmetry.space_group_name_H-M   'P 1'
#
loop_
_entity.id
_entity.type
_entity.pdbx_description
1 polymer ?
#
loop_
_entity_poly.entity_id
_entity_poly.type
_entity_poly.pdbx_seq_one_letter_code
_entity_poly.pdbx_strand_id
1 'polypeptide(L)'
;VPGNKDTTLNTIRGLEGLPAHLTHIQFHSYGNEGDFKFSSGAAEIAELVNANKNISIDVGQVMFGQTVTASGDNMRQFANNHHADPKKWVCMDIECDAGCGVVPFRYKDQNFVNALQWAIGLETFLLVDDPWRVFLTTDHPNGAPFTTYPHLIRLLMDKSFRQDMLQTINP
;
A
#
# COMPACT_ATOMS: atom_id res chain seq x y z
N VAL A 1 -1.27 7.13 -5.38
CA VAL A 1 -0.50 7.79 -6.44
C VAL A 1 0.97 7.66 -6.11
N PRO A 2 1.80 7.13 -6.99
CA PRO A 2 3.23 7.02 -6.75
C PRO A 2 3.84 8.39 -6.43
N GLY A 3 4.73 8.44 -5.42
CA GLY A 3 5.38 9.68 -5.01
C GLY A 3 4.59 10.56 -4.05
N ASN A 4 3.74 9.97 -3.24
CA ASN A 4 2.85 10.71 -2.32
C ASN A 4 3.32 10.76 -0.85
N LYS A 5 4.50 10.23 -0.55
CA LYS A 5 5.08 10.23 0.80
C LYS A 5 5.01 11.61 1.46
N ASP A 6 5.48 12.64 0.78
CA ASP A 6 5.55 13.99 1.33
C ASP A 6 4.15 14.56 1.65
N THR A 7 3.16 14.27 0.81
CA THR A 7 1.77 14.64 1.09
C THR A 7 1.27 13.97 2.35
N THR A 8 1.56 12.68 2.52
CA THR A 8 1.17 11.91 3.71
C THR A 8 1.86 12.46 4.97
N LEU A 9 3.17 12.69 4.91
CA LEU A 9 3.93 13.27 6.02
C LEU A 9 3.39 14.65 6.42
N ASN A 10 3.09 15.51 5.45
CA ASN A 10 2.53 16.83 5.70
C ASN A 10 1.11 16.74 6.28
N THR A 11 0.31 15.78 5.84
CA THR A 11 -1.01 15.53 6.42
C THR A 11 -0.89 15.13 7.89
N ILE A 12 -0.02 14.19 8.21
CA ILE A 12 0.20 13.75 9.60
C ILE A 12 0.67 14.92 10.49
N ARG A 13 1.61 15.72 10.00
CA ARG A 13 2.09 16.90 10.73
C ARG A 13 0.98 17.94 10.94
N GLY A 14 0.15 18.16 9.93
CA GLY A 14 -0.97 19.10 9.96
C GLY A 14 -2.12 18.71 10.90
N LEU A 15 -2.15 17.45 11.38
CA LEU A 15 -3.11 17.03 12.39
C LEU A 15 -2.86 17.64 13.77
N GLU A 16 -1.64 18.12 14.05
CA GLU A 16 -1.30 18.83 15.28
C GLU A 16 -1.76 18.10 16.58
N GLY A 17 -1.68 16.78 16.57
CA GLY A 17 -2.10 15.94 17.69
C GLY A 17 -3.59 15.62 17.76
N LEU A 18 -4.39 16.03 16.78
CA LEU A 18 -5.78 15.62 16.67
C LEU A 18 -5.88 14.10 16.44
N PRO A 19 -6.89 13.43 17.02
CA PRO A 19 -7.11 12.03 16.79
C PRO A 19 -7.50 11.78 15.33
N ALA A 20 -6.84 10.80 14.71
CA ALA A 20 -7.11 10.41 13.33
C ALA A 20 -6.88 8.91 13.12
N HIS A 21 -7.59 8.37 12.14
CA HIS A 21 -7.30 7.06 11.57
C HIS A 21 -6.97 7.23 10.09
N LEU A 22 -5.78 6.79 9.68
CA LEU A 22 -5.33 6.86 8.30
C LEU A 22 -5.49 5.50 7.65
N THR A 23 -6.26 5.44 6.58
CA THR A 23 -6.58 4.19 5.90
C THR A 23 -5.61 3.88 4.76
N HIS A 24 -5.33 2.59 4.57
CA HIS A 24 -4.54 2.09 3.43
C HIS A 24 -3.19 2.80 3.29
N ILE A 25 -2.50 2.99 4.41
CA ILE A 25 -1.29 3.81 4.47
C ILE A 25 -0.18 3.31 3.54
N GLN A 26 -0.16 2.02 3.23
CA GLN A 26 0.79 1.44 2.29
C GLN A 26 0.74 2.14 0.93
N PHE A 27 -0.45 2.43 0.40
CA PHE A 27 -0.62 3.12 -0.88
C PHE A 27 -0.20 4.60 -0.84
N HIS A 28 0.01 5.14 0.35
CA HIS A 28 0.38 6.53 0.59
C HIS A 28 1.82 6.70 1.10
N SER A 29 2.64 5.66 0.99
CA SER A 29 3.99 5.60 1.59
C SER A 29 5.11 5.46 0.56
N TYR A 30 4.89 5.96 -0.65
CA TYR A 30 5.92 5.93 -1.69
C TYR A 30 6.72 7.22 -1.74
N GLY A 31 8.03 7.11 -1.73
CA GLY A 31 8.92 8.14 -2.22
C GLY A 31 8.98 8.10 -3.76
N ASN A 32 9.16 9.26 -4.37
CA ASN A 32 9.47 9.38 -5.79
C ASN A 32 10.62 10.36 -5.97
N GLU A 33 11.77 9.84 -6.34
CA GLU A 33 12.99 10.61 -6.52
C GLU A 33 13.17 11.11 -7.97
N GLY A 34 12.08 11.17 -8.73
CA GLY A 34 12.10 11.48 -10.15
C GLY A 34 12.33 10.25 -11.03
N ASP A 35 12.05 10.39 -12.32
CA ASP A 35 12.26 9.34 -13.34
C ASP A 35 11.73 7.94 -12.97
N PHE A 36 10.57 7.90 -12.27
CA PHE A 36 9.96 6.65 -11.79
C PHE A 36 10.82 5.83 -10.81
N LYS A 37 11.76 6.47 -10.14
CA LYS A 37 12.50 5.86 -9.05
C LYS A 37 11.65 5.91 -7.78
N PHE A 38 11.01 4.81 -7.49
CA PHE A 38 10.20 4.68 -6.28
C PHE A 38 11.04 4.15 -5.13
N SER A 39 10.77 4.65 -3.94
CA SER A 39 11.38 4.20 -2.69
C SER A 39 10.32 3.98 -1.62
N SER A 40 10.69 3.28 -0.55
CA SER A 40 9.83 3.15 0.62
C SER A 40 9.87 4.44 1.46
N GLY A 41 8.70 4.92 1.84
CA GLY A 41 8.52 5.97 2.84
C GLY A 41 8.03 5.43 4.18
N ALA A 42 8.00 4.11 4.35
CA ALA A 42 7.42 3.47 5.53
C ALA A 42 8.10 3.89 6.83
N ALA A 43 9.41 4.01 6.83
CA ALA A 43 10.17 4.39 8.04
C ALA A 43 9.79 5.79 8.52
N GLU A 44 9.77 6.76 7.61
CA GLU A 44 9.43 8.16 7.96
C GLU A 44 7.99 8.30 8.43
N ILE A 45 7.07 7.56 7.81
CA ILE A 45 5.66 7.56 8.22
C ILE A 45 5.48 6.88 9.57
N ALA A 46 6.13 5.73 9.78
CA ALA A 46 6.09 5.04 11.07
C ALA A 46 6.65 5.91 12.21
N GLU A 47 7.72 6.66 11.96
CA GLU A 47 8.28 7.61 12.93
C GLU A 47 7.25 8.67 13.34
N LEU A 48 6.56 9.27 12.38
CA LEU A 48 5.50 10.26 12.68
C LEU A 48 4.30 9.64 13.39
N VAL A 49 3.90 8.42 13.03
CA VAL A 49 2.83 7.69 13.72
C VAL A 49 3.25 7.36 15.15
N ASN A 50 4.50 6.95 15.37
CA ASN A 50 5.03 6.67 16.70
C ASN A 50 5.09 7.93 17.58
N ALA A 51 5.42 9.08 17.00
CA ALA A 51 5.44 10.37 17.69
C ALA A 51 4.02 10.85 18.05
N ASN A 52 3.01 10.54 17.26
CA ASN A 52 1.63 10.98 17.44
C ASN A 52 0.75 9.88 18.04
N LYS A 53 0.61 9.87 19.36
CA LYS A 53 -0.14 8.82 20.08
C LYS A 53 -1.64 8.75 19.76
N ASN A 54 -2.20 9.79 19.18
CA ASN A 54 -3.62 9.89 18.83
C ASN A 54 -3.91 9.40 17.40
N ILE A 55 -2.89 8.95 16.66
CA ILE A 55 -3.06 8.45 15.30
C ILE A 55 -3.02 6.92 15.31
N SER A 56 -3.97 6.33 14.62
CA SER A 56 -3.98 4.92 14.24
C SER A 56 -3.98 4.78 12.73
N ILE A 57 -3.54 3.64 12.23
CA ILE A 57 -3.43 3.38 10.80
C ILE A 57 -3.94 1.99 10.46
N ASP A 58 -4.47 1.81 9.27
CA ASP A 58 -4.54 0.49 8.65
C ASP A 58 -3.60 0.43 7.44
N VAL A 59 -3.05 -0.74 7.18
CA VAL A 59 -1.95 -0.84 6.23
C VAL A 59 -2.42 -0.99 4.80
N GLY A 60 -3.48 -1.73 4.54
CA GLY A 60 -3.87 -2.06 3.17
C GLY A 60 -2.83 -2.95 2.47
N GLN A 61 -2.35 -3.98 3.16
CA GLN A 61 -1.23 -4.81 2.72
C GLN A 61 -1.46 -5.46 1.36
N VAL A 62 -0.57 -5.21 0.43
CA VAL A 62 -0.47 -5.96 -0.82
C VAL A 62 0.08 -7.35 -0.56
N MET A 63 -0.55 -8.36 -1.15
CA MET A 63 -0.06 -9.74 -1.11
C MET A 63 0.14 -10.25 -2.53
N PHE A 64 1.17 -11.08 -2.74
CA PHE A 64 1.41 -11.67 -4.06
C PHE A 64 0.31 -12.66 -4.43
N GLY A 65 -0.17 -12.57 -5.65
CA GLY A 65 -1.25 -13.40 -6.14
C GLY A 65 -2.35 -12.63 -6.85
N GLN A 66 -3.44 -13.31 -7.11
CA GLN A 66 -4.60 -12.73 -7.80
C GLN A 66 -5.38 -11.79 -6.89
N THR A 67 -5.79 -10.68 -7.45
CA THR A 67 -6.64 -9.69 -6.82
C THR A 67 -7.54 -9.02 -7.85
N VAL A 68 -8.37 -8.11 -7.39
CA VAL A 68 -9.24 -7.30 -8.23
C VAL A 68 -9.12 -5.85 -7.80
N THR A 69 -8.85 -4.97 -8.73
CA THR A 69 -8.95 -3.54 -8.49
C THR A 69 -10.38 -3.09 -8.74
N ALA A 70 -10.98 -2.44 -7.77
CA ALA A 70 -12.26 -1.79 -7.90
C ALA A 70 -12.12 -0.29 -7.61
N SER A 71 -12.62 0.54 -8.48
CA SER A 71 -12.52 1.99 -8.33
C SER A 71 -13.69 2.71 -8.95
N GLY A 72 -14.12 3.79 -8.31
CA GLY A 72 -15.12 4.72 -8.83
C GLY A 72 -14.53 5.99 -9.47
N ASP A 73 -13.21 6.12 -9.54
CA ASP A 73 -12.54 7.33 -10.06
C ASP A 73 -11.81 7.05 -11.38
N ASN A 74 -12.57 6.63 -12.38
CA ASN A 74 -12.03 6.23 -13.67
C ASN A 74 -11.34 7.35 -14.43
N MET A 75 -11.89 8.55 -14.39
CA MET A 75 -11.33 9.68 -15.13
C MET A 75 -9.96 10.06 -14.60
N ARG A 76 -9.78 10.05 -13.29
CA ARG A 76 -8.48 10.33 -12.67
C ARG A 76 -7.49 9.19 -12.92
N GLN A 77 -7.94 7.95 -12.86
CA GLN A 77 -7.13 6.79 -13.21
C GLN A 77 -6.68 6.84 -14.66
N PHE A 78 -7.58 7.14 -15.57
CA PHE A 78 -7.25 7.30 -16.98
C PHE A 78 -6.23 8.44 -17.21
N ALA A 79 -6.43 9.59 -16.61
CA ALA A 79 -5.51 10.72 -16.72
C ALA A 79 -4.10 10.40 -16.20
N ASN A 80 -3.99 9.51 -15.22
CA ASN A 80 -2.72 9.10 -14.61
C ASN A 80 -2.16 7.78 -15.17
N ASN A 81 -2.75 7.21 -16.20
CA ASN A 81 -2.38 5.88 -16.70
C ASN A 81 -0.94 5.75 -17.14
N HIS A 82 -0.35 6.83 -17.66
CA HIS A 82 1.03 6.86 -18.13
C HIS A 82 2.07 6.89 -17.00
N HIS A 83 1.62 7.19 -15.77
CA HIS A 83 2.45 7.16 -14.58
C HIS A 83 2.35 5.83 -13.80
N ALA A 84 1.46 4.94 -14.20
CA ALA A 84 1.23 3.69 -13.48
C ALA A 84 2.10 2.55 -14.03
N ASP A 85 2.88 1.93 -13.18
CA ASP A 85 3.58 0.69 -13.47
C ASP A 85 3.54 -0.22 -12.23
N PRO A 86 2.90 -1.37 -12.30
CA PRO A 86 2.06 -1.84 -13.40
C PRO A 86 0.81 -0.98 -13.58
N LYS A 87 0.25 -0.99 -14.76
CA LYS A 87 -0.92 -0.16 -15.11
C LYS A 87 -2.24 -0.66 -14.47
N LYS A 88 -2.18 -1.03 -13.23
CA LYS A 88 -3.34 -1.48 -12.45
C LYS A 88 -4.45 -0.42 -12.36
N TRP A 89 -4.06 0.84 -12.38
CA TRP A 89 -4.96 1.98 -12.23
C TRP A 89 -5.64 2.39 -13.52
N VAL A 90 -5.30 1.73 -14.62
CA VAL A 90 -5.89 2.00 -15.92
C VAL A 90 -7.02 1.04 -16.17
N CYS A 91 -8.19 1.62 -16.33
CA CYS A 91 -9.38 0.90 -16.71
C CYS A 91 -9.91 1.50 -17.99
N MET A 92 -9.34 1.10 -19.09
CA MET A 92 -9.69 1.71 -20.39
C MET A 92 -11.06 1.32 -20.89
N ASP A 93 -11.58 0.22 -20.39
CA ASP A 93 -12.82 -0.36 -20.89
C ASP A 93 -14.04 -0.02 -20.07
N ILE A 94 -13.84 0.72 -18.98
CA ILE A 94 -14.94 0.89 -18.05
C ILE A 94 -15.48 2.25 -17.92
N GLU A 95 -14.79 3.11 -18.49
CA GLU A 95 -14.98 4.42 -18.29
C GLU A 95 -16.24 4.96 -18.66
N CYS A 96 -16.79 4.48 -19.67
CA CYS A 96 -17.78 5.24 -20.36
C CYS A 96 -19.13 5.25 -19.70
N ASP A 97 -19.50 4.19 -19.07
CA ASP A 97 -20.90 4.02 -18.69
C ASP A 97 -21.17 3.93 -17.20
N ALA A 98 -20.25 3.35 -16.46
CA ALA A 98 -20.55 2.97 -15.09
C ALA A 98 -19.96 3.88 -14.03
N GLY A 99 -19.01 4.69 -14.36
CA GLY A 99 -18.26 5.46 -13.37
C GLY A 99 -17.49 4.62 -12.37
N CYS A 100 -17.44 3.30 -12.59
CA CYS A 100 -16.89 2.33 -11.67
C CYS A 100 -16.24 1.19 -12.46
N GLY A 101 -15.06 0.77 -12.05
CA GLY A 101 -14.30 -0.25 -12.73
C GLY A 101 -13.89 -1.40 -11.85
N VAL A 102 -13.87 -2.58 -12.45
CA VAL A 102 -13.39 -3.81 -11.83
C VAL A 102 -12.39 -4.47 -12.77
N VAL A 103 -11.12 -4.51 -12.36
CA VAL A 103 -10.03 -5.04 -13.19
C VAL A 103 -9.30 -6.15 -12.45
N PRO A 104 -9.25 -7.37 -13.00
CA PRO A 104 -8.38 -8.40 -12.48
C PRO A 104 -6.92 -7.97 -12.54
N PHE A 105 -6.20 -8.24 -11.47
CA PHE A 105 -4.79 -7.93 -11.38
C PHE A 105 -4.05 -9.04 -10.63
N ARG A 106 -2.77 -9.20 -10.93
CA ARG A 106 -1.92 -10.15 -10.21
C ARG A 106 -0.65 -9.45 -9.75
N TYR A 107 -0.49 -9.35 -8.44
CA TYR A 107 0.78 -8.94 -7.84
C TYR A 107 1.84 -10.03 -8.01
N LYS A 108 3.03 -9.65 -8.45
CA LYS A 108 4.15 -10.54 -8.73
C LYS A 108 5.35 -10.16 -7.88
N ASP A 109 5.95 -11.15 -7.24
CA ASP A 109 7.14 -11.00 -6.42
C ASP A 109 8.37 -10.52 -7.19
N GLN A 110 8.47 -10.88 -8.47
CA GLN A 110 9.56 -10.48 -9.36
C GLN A 110 9.36 -9.12 -10.03
N ASN A 111 8.23 -8.47 -9.82
CA ASN A 111 8.02 -7.10 -10.29
C ASN A 111 8.46 -6.11 -9.23
N PHE A 112 9.41 -5.23 -9.55
CA PHE A 112 9.97 -4.27 -8.60
C PHE A 112 8.90 -3.43 -7.87
N VAL A 113 7.94 -2.88 -8.61
CA VAL A 113 6.89 -2.04 -8.01
C VAL A 113 6.01 -2.86 -7.06
N ASN A 114 5.66 -4.09 -7.44
CA ASN A 114 4.85 -4.95 -6.57
C ASN A 114 5.64 -5.42 -5.33
N ALA A 115 6.93 -5.72 -5.48
CA ALA A 115 7.81 -6.07 -4.38
C ALA A 115 7.95 -4.89 -3.40
N LEU A 116 8.14 -3.68 -3.93
CA LEU A 116 8.17 -2.46 -3.13
C LEU A 116 6.83 -2.22 -2.38
N GLN A 117 5.70 -2.39 -3.04
CA GLN A 117 4.38 -2.28 -2.41
C GLN A 117 4.21 -3.27 -1.26
N TRP A 118 4.62 -4.51 -1.48
CA TRP A 118 4.60 -5.54 -0.44
C TRP A 118 5.53 -5.18 0.73
N ALA A 119 6.75 -4.73 0.43
CA ALA A 119 7.75 -4.37 1.43
C ALA A 119 7.30 -3.17 2.29
N ILE A 120 6.76 -2.12 1.68
CA ILE A 120 6.26 -0.94 2.41
C ILE A 120 5.23 -1.34 3.47
N GLY A 121 4.28 -2.20 3.12
CA GLY A 121 3.28 -2.64 4.08
C GLY A 121 3.88 -3.45 5.22
N LEU A 122 4.78 -4.38 4.92
CA LEU A 122 5.49 -5.17 5.92
C LEU A 122 6.34 -4.29 6.85
N GLU A 123 7.10 -3.35 6.30
CA GLU A 123 7.87 -2.38 7.07
C GLU A 123 6.99 -1.57 8.01
N THR A 124 5.86 -1.09 7.53
CA THR A 124 4.91 -0.32 8.34
C THR A 124 4.44 -1.10 9.56
N PHE A 125 4.08 -2.38 9.38
CA PHE A 125 3.69 -3.25 10.50
C PHE A 125 4.81 -3.44 11.52
N LEU A 126 6.05 -3.54 11.05
CA LEU A 126 7.19 -3.88 11.90
C LEU A 126 7.81 -2.65 12.58
N LEU A 127 7.58 -1.44 12.06
CA LEU A 127 8.18 -0.20 12.54
C LEU A 127 7.26 0.63 13.44
N VAL A 128 5.96 0.36 13.45
CA VAL A 128 5.04 1.00 14.39
C VAL A 128 5.18 0.33 15.75
N ASP A 129 5.58 1.10 16.76
CA ASP A 129 5.89 0.61 18.11
C ASP A 129 4.70 0.02 18.85
N ASP A 130 3.52 0.65 18.68
CA ASP A 130 2.31 0.26 19.37
C ASP A 130 1.41 -0.58 18.47
N PRO A 131 1.34 -1.91 18.68
CA PRO A 131 0.55 -2.79 17.83
C PRO A 131 -0.96 -2.55 17.90
N TRP A 132 -1.44 -1.80 18.90
CA TRP A 132 -2.86 -1.41 19.02
C TRP A 132 -3.24 -0.24 18.11
N ARG A 133 -2.27 0.36 17.43
CA ARG A 133 -2.49 1.48 16.53
C ARG A 133 -2.23 1.17 15.06
N VAL A 134 -1.84 -0.06 14.76
CA VAL A 134 -1.63 -0.53 13.37
C VAL A 134 -2.55 -1.72 13.09
N PHE A 135 -3.44 -1.56 12.13
CA PHE A 135 -4.46 -2.56 11.84
C PHE A 135 -4.14 -3.36 10.59
N LEU A 136 -4.43 -4.66 10.69
CA LEU A 136 -4.25 -5.61 9.62
C LEU A 136 -5.39 -5.48 8.61
N THR A 137 -5.11 -4.91 7.45
CA THR A 137 -6.03 -4.86 6.32
C THR A 137 -5.32 -5.20 5.01
N THR A 138 -6.07 -5.53 3.98
CA THR A 138 -5.54 -5.81 2.64
C THR A 138 -6.14 -4.89 1.58
N ASP A 139 -6.90 -3.87 1.98
CA ASP A 139 -7.71 -3.09 1.03
C ASP A 139 -8.50 -4.01 0.10
N HIS A 140 -9.20 -4.97 0.71
CA HIS A 140 -9.96 -5.96 -0.06
C HIS A 140 -10.96 -5.31 -1.02
N PRO A 141 -10.95 -5.65 -2.32
CA PRO A 141 -10.13 -6.68 -2.98
C PRO A 141 -8.82 -6.17 -3.62
N ASN A 142 -8.48 -4.88 -3.48
CA ASN A 142 -7.41 -4.23 -4.24
C ASN A 142 -6.00 -4.75 -3.89
N GLY A 143 -5.62 -4.77 -2.65
CA GLY A 143 -4.30 -5.23 -2.22
C GLY A 143 -4.20 -6.75 -2.17
N ALA A 144 -5.26 -7.39 -1.69
CA ALA A 144 -5.43 -8.84 -1.71
C ALA A 144 -6.87 -9.24 -1.33
N PRO A 145 -7.33 -10.43 -1.73
CA PRO A 145 -8.59 -10.97 -1.23
C PRO A 145 -8.47 -11.29 0.27
N PHE A 146 -9.58 -11.18 1.01
CA PHE A 146 -9.57 -11.46 2.45
C PHE A 146 -9.16 -12.90 2.79
N THR A 147 -9.25 -13.82 1.85
CA THR A 147 -8.77 -15.20 2.00
C THR A 147 -7.25 -15.30 2.21
N THR A 148 -6.51 -14.22 1.97
CA THR A 148 -5.06 -14.15 2.21
C THR A 148 -4.67 -13.81 3.65
N TYR A 149 -5.62 -13.46 4.52
CA TYR A 149 -5.34 -13.10 5.91
C TYR A 149 -4.53 -14.15 6.69
N PRO A 150 -4.79 -15.45 6.57
CA PRO A 150 -3.94 -16.46 7.24
C PRO A 150 -2.47 -16.38 6.80
N HIS A 151 -2.24 -16.09 5.52
CA HIS A 151 -0.90 -15.91 4.97
C HIS A 151 -0.24 -14.63 5.49
N LEU A 152 -0.99 -13.53 5.56
CA LEU A 152 -0.51 -12.27 6.10
C LEU A 152 -0.18 -12.40 7.60
N ILE A 153 -1.03 -13.06 8.36
CA ILE A 153 -0.75 -13.35 9.78
C ILE A 153 0.54 -14.16 9.91
N ARG A 154 0.72 -15.17 9.09
CA ARG A 154 1.95 -15.94 9.08
C ARG A 154 3.18 -15.08 8.74
N LEU A 155 3.05 -14.19 7.76
CA LEU A 155 4.12 -13.25 7.38
C LEU A 155 4.58 -12.39 8.57
N LEU A 156 3.65 -11.98 9.43
CA LEU A 156 3.94 -11.16 10.60
C LEU A 156 4.47 -12.00 11.79
N MET A 157 3.96 -13.22 11.98
CA MET A 157 4.23 -14.03 13.17
C MET A 157 5.38 -15.02 12.99
N ASP A 158 5.66 -15.47 11.77
CA ASP A 158 6.69 -16.46 11.46
C ASP A 158 7.90 -15.78 10.81
N LYS A 159 8.94 -15.57 11.62
CA LYS A 159 10.16 -14.92 11.15
C LYS A 159 10.87 -15.70 10.04
N SER A 160 10.89 -17.03 10.13
CA SER A 160 11.53 -17.89 9.12
C SER A 160 10.81 -17.74 7.78
N PHE A 161 9.49 -17.89 7.80
CA PHE A 161 8.66 -17.70 6.62
C PHE A 161 8.85 -16.30 5.99
N ARG A 162 8.88 -15.28 6.81
CA ARG A 162 9.13 -13.90 6.33
C ARG A 162 10.50 -13.75 5.66
N GLN A 163 11.52 -14.38 6.22
CA GLN A 163 12.87 -14.37 5.65
C GLN A 163 12.92 -15.10 4.30
N ASP A 164 12.23 -16.22 4.19
CA ASP A 164 12.13 -16.95 2.92
C ASP A 164 11.42 -16.12 1.86
N MET A 165 10.33 -15.45 2.22
CA MET A 165 9.62 -14.55 1.31
C MET A 165 10.48 -13.38 0.83
N LEU A 166 11.28 -12.79 1.71
CA LEU A 166 12.21 -11.70 1.35
C LEU A 166 13.25 -12.14 0.31
N GLN A 167 13.60 -13.43 0.27
CA GLN A 167 14.53 -13.95 -0.74
C GLN A 167 13.89 -14.13 -2.12
N THR A 168 12.57 -14.14 -2.21
CA THR A 168 11.84 -14.35 -3.47
C THR A 168 11.55 -13.06 -4.22
N ILE A 169 11.56 -11.93 -3.55
CA ILE A 169 11.22 -10.65 -4.16
C ILE A 169 12.36 -10.10 -5.02
N ASN A 170 11.98 -9.29 -5.99
CA ASN A 170 12.95 -8.55 -6.80
C ASN A 170 13.69 -7.54 -5.91
N PRO A 171 15.04 -7.59 -5.86
CA PRO A 171 15.86 -6.65 -5.08
C PRO A 171 15.83 -5.23 -5.62
#